data_08110281f5ab5727215911ee14ca4be5
#
_entry.id   08110281f5ab5727215911ee14ca4be5
#
_cell.length_a   1.000
_cell.length_b   1.000
_cell.length_c   1.000
_cell.angle_alpha   90.00
_cell.angle_beta   90.00
_cell.angle_gamma   90.00
#
_symmetry.space_group_name_H-M   'P 1'
#
loop_
_entity.id
_entity.type
_entity.pdbx_description
1 polymer ?
#
loop_
_entity_poly.entity_id
_entity_poly.type
_entity_poly.pdbx_seq_one_letter_code
_entity_poly.pdbx_strand_id
1 'polypeptide(L)'
;MNILTASQTTNNNFNNNNINNNIDTGRLQINITSGPTSFPVAGATVSISYTGVPGSTLEQLQTNSSGQTEVVELDAPPIELSLNPNNEVQPYSEYTLDVTAPGFEPVSISGTEILADVTALQNITMQPSEPQETVEEVFVIPAHTLYGEYPPKIPEAEIKPLRETGEIVLSRVVVPEYIVVHDGTPNDPTARDYYVKYKDYIKNVASSEIYATWPTNTIRANVLAIMSFTLNRVYTEWYRI
;
A
#
# COMPACT_ATOMS: atom_id res chain seq x y z
N MET A 1 16.87 34.31 1.63
CA MET A 1 15.59 33.61 1.69
C MET A 1 15.93 32.11 1.76
N ASN A 2 16.05 31.58 3.00
CA ASN A 2 16.57 30.25 3.27
C ASN A 2 15.41 29.25 3.21
N ILE A 3 15.49 28.31 2.27
CA ILE A 3 14.61 27.14 2.21
C ILE A 3 15.23 26.10 3.15
N LEU A 4 14.57 25.87 4.27
CA LEU A 4 14.90 24.80 5.21
C LEU A 4 14.38 23.48 4.62
N THR A 5 15.29 22.66 4.14
CA THR A 5 15.06 21.24 3.84
C THR A 5 15.00 20.50 5.17
N ALA A 6 13.82 20.06 5.57
CA ALA A 6 13.66 19.16 6.70
C ALA A 6 14.06 17.74 6.27
N SER A 7 15.32 17.41 6.51
CA SER A 7 15.83 16.04 6.48
C SER A 7 15.34 15.37 7.76
N GLN A 8 14.27 14.59 7.70
CA GLN A 8 13.93 13.69 8.81
C GLN A 8 14.84 12.47 8.71
N THR A 9 15.95 12.55 9.40
CA THR A 9 16.76 11.38 9.73
C THR A 9 15.98 10.60 10.79
N THR A 10 15.26 9.56 10.39
CA THR A 10 14.73 8.56 11.31
C THR A 10 15.92 7.78 11.87
N ASN A 11 16.43 8.24 13.00
CA ASN A 11 17.33 7.46 13.81
C ASN A 11 16.53 6.26 14.34
N ASN A 12 16.81 5.06 13.81
CA ASN A 12 16.42 3.79 14.41
C ASN A 12 17.15 3.60 15.74
N ASN A 13 16.84 4.42 16.75
CA ASN A 13 17.18 4.17 18.13
C ASN A 13 16.10 3.23 18.70
N PHE A 14 16.26 1.92 18.49
CA PHE A 14 15.61 0.93 19.32
C PHE A 14 16.04 1.17 20.77
N ASN A 15 15.26 1.91 21.54
CA ASN A 15 15.45 2.03 22.98
C ASN A 15 15.27 0.65 23.60
N ASN A 16 16.38 0.08 24.07
CA ASN A 16 16.47 -1.12 24.87
C ASN A 16 15.62 -1.00 26.15
N ASN A 17 14.35 -1.40 26.08
CA ASN A 17 13.61 -1.84 27.25
C ASN A 17 12.89 -3.14 26.89
N ASN A 18 13.56 -4.28 27.12
CA ASN A 18 13.00 -5.62 27.27
C ASN A 18 11.91 -6.09 26.29
N ILE A 19 11.99 -5.73 25.03
CA ILE A 19 11.41 -6.54 23.97
C ILE A 19 12.49 -7.55 23.61
N ASN A 20 12.23 -8.84 23.80
CA ASN A 20 13.09 -9.89 23.30
C ASN A 20 13.48 -9.52 21.87
N ASN A 21 14.79 -9.51 21.57
CA ASN A 21 15.32 -9.26 20.21
C ASN A 21 14.95 -10.41 19.26
N ASN A 22 13.68 -10.80 19.19
CA ASN A 22 13.18 -11.69 18.16
C ASN A 22 12.95 -10.84 16.92
N ILE A 23 13.83 -11.02 15.96
CA ILE A 23 13.60 -10.60 14.59
C ILE A 23 12.85 -11.75 13.95
N ASP A 24 11.65 -11.47 13.45
CA ASP A 24 10.89 -12.40 12.64
C ASP A 24 11.23 -12.20 11.17
N THR A 25 10.70 -13.03 10.29
CA THR A 25 10.88 -12.90 8.84
C THR A 25 9.55 -12.77 8.14
N GLY A 26 9.52 -11.94 7.11
CA GLY A 26 8.48 -11.92 6.11
C GLY A 26 9.04 -12.38 4.76
N ARG A 27 8.19 -12.50 3.78
CA ARG A 27 8.57 -12.97 2.44
C ARG A 27 8.21 -11.92 1.39
N LEU A 28 9.02 -11.85 0.35
CA LEU A 28 8.78 -10.97 -0.78
C LEU A 28 8.86 -11.76 -2.08
N GLN A 29 7.91 -11.55 -2.97
CA GLN A 29 7.95 -11.97 -4.36
C GLN A 29 7.72 -10.79 -5.28
N ILE A 30 8.48 -10.68 -6.35
CA ILE A 30 8.42 -9.55 -7.27
C ILE A 30 7.99 -10.05 -8.64
N ASN A 31 7.02 -9.35 -9.25
CA ASN A 31 6.55 -9.61 -10.60
C ASN A 31 6.88 -8.40 -11.48
N ILE A 32 7.62 -8.60 -12.57
CA ILE A 32 8.05 -7.54 -13.44
C ILE A 32 7.42 -7.73 -14.83
N THR A 33 6.74 -6.68 -15.29
CA THR A 33 6.13 -6.64 -16.62
C THR A 33 6.60 -5.41 -17.38
N SER A 34 6.60 -5.49 -18.71
CA SER A 34 6.83 -4.32 -19.58
C SER A 34 5.56 -3.47 -19.66
N GLY A 35 5.69 -2.14 -19.63
CA GLY A 35 4.64 -1.23 -20.10
C GLY A 35 4.39 -1.47 -21.60
N PRO A 36 3.55 -0.87 -22.25
CA PRO A 36 2.10 -0.89 -22.27
C PRO A 36 1.52 -2.28 -22.60
N THR A 37 2.37 -3.28 -22.87
CA THR A 37 1.92 -4.62 -23.32
C THR A 37 1.72 -5.63 -22.19
N SER A 38 2.19 -5.32 -20.97
CA SER A 38 2.14 -6.20 -19.80
C SER A 38 2.80 -7.59 -20.00
N PHE A 39 3.74 -7.70 -20.95
CA PHE A 39 4.53 -8.92 -21.11
C PHE A 39 5.52 -9.09 -19.95
N PRO A 40 5.77 -10.32 -19.48
CA PRO A 40 6.76 -10.57 -18.45
C PRO A 40 8.18 -10.17 -18.90
N VAL A 41 8.92 -9.52 -18.01
CA VAL A 41 10.34 -9.19 -18.24
C VAL A 41 11.20 -10.27 -17.59
N ALA A 42 11.76 -11.14 -18.41
CA ALA A 42 12.65 -12.20 -17.95
C ALA A 42 14.10 -11.70 -17.82
N GLY A 43 14.84 -12.21 -16.81
CA GLY A 43 16.24 -11.86 -16.59
C GLY A 43 16.46 -10.44 -16.06
N ALA A 44 15.43 -9.78 -15.57
CA ALA A 44 15.58 -8.55 -14.82
C ALA A 44 16.31 -8.84 -13.51
N THR A 45 17.25 -7.98 -13.15
CA THR A 45 17.99 -8.04 -11.89
C THR A 45 17.33 -7.10 -10.88
N VAL A 46 17.03 -7.64 -9.70
CA VAL A 46 16.49 -6.89 -8.56
C VAL A 46 17.49 -6.91 -7.43
N SER A 47 17.96 -5.77 -7.01
CA SER A 47 18.80 -5.59 -5.82
C SER A 47 17.96 -5.08 -4.67
N ILE A 48 18.02 -5.74 -3.51
CA ILE A 48 17.25 -5.41 -2.32
C ILE A 48 18.19 -4.85 -1.27
N SER A 49 17.83 -3.70 -0.70
CA SER A 49 18.56 -3.05 0.40
C SER A 49 17.59 -2.50 1.45
N TYR A 50 18.08 -2.19 2.67
CA TYR A 50 17.28 -1.46 3.63
C TYR A 50 17.00 -0.04 3.14
N THR A 51 15.77 0.44 3.29
CA THR A 51 15.43 1.82 2.96
C THR A 51 16.25 2.79 3.81
N GLY A 52 16.82 3.80 3.15
CA GLY A 52 17.68 4.80 3.80
C GLY A 52 19.14 4.38 3.99
N VAL A 53 19.55 3.18 3.56
CA VAL A 53 20.94 2.71 3.58
C VAL A 53 21.39 2.35 2.16
N PRO A 54 21.60 3.33 1.30
CA PRO A 54 21.96 3.09 -0.10
C PRO A 54 23.31 2.37 -0.21
N GLY A 55 23.40 1.42 -1.15
CA GLY A 55 24.63 0.67 -1.44
C GLY A 55 24.89 -0.54 -0.55
N SER A 56 24.01 -0.85 0.40
CA SER A 56 24.06 -2.11 1.18
C SER A 56 23.10 -3.13 0.58
N THR A 57 23.44 -3.69 -0.59
CA THR A 57 22.65 -4.78 -1.15
C THR A 57 22.67 -5.98 -0.21
N LEU A 58 21.49 -6.40 0.25
CA LEU A 58 21.29 -7.59 1.08
C LEU A 58 21.14 -8.83 0.22
N GLU A 59 20.27 -8.74 -0.80
CA GLU A 59 19.94 -9.82 -1.71
C GLU A 59 19.91 -9.32 -3.16
N GLN A 60 20.23 -10.19 -4.09
CA GLN A 60 20.10 -9.94 -5.51
C GLN A 60 19.39 -11.11 -6.18
N LEU A 61 18.27 -10.83 -6.83
CA LEU A 61 17.40 -11.80 -7.48
C LEU A 61 17.32 -11.55 -8.98
N GLN A 62 16.93 -12.59 -9.72
CA GLN A 62 16.61 -12.47 -11.13
C GLN A 62 15.21 -13.00 -11.42
N THR A 63 14.53 -12.38 -12.40
CA THR A 63 13.23 -12.86 -12.84
C THR A 63 13.36 -14.03 -13.81
N ASN A 64 12.44 -14.99 -13.67
CA ASN A 64 12.28 -16.12 -14.57
C ASN A 64 11.55 -15.74 -15.87
N SER A 65 11.26 -16.72 -16.73
CA SER A 65 10.53 -16.52 -17.98
C SER A 65 9.10 -15.95 -17.83
N SER A 66 8.53 -16.04 -16.64
CA SER A 66 7.23 -15.45 -16.30
C SER A 66 7.35 -14.05 -15.68
N GLY A 67 8.55 -13.47 -15.64
CA GLY A 67 8.81 -12.16 -15.04
C GLY A 67 8.75 -12.17 -13.50
N GLN A 68 8.85 -13.35 -12.87
CA GLN A 68 8.76 -13.49 -11.42
C GLN A 68 10.10 -13.84 -10.81
N THR A 69 10.40 -13.28 -9.63
CA THR A 69 11.52 -13.72 -8.82
C THR A 69 11.15 -14.97 -8.02
N GLU A 70 12.17 -15.67 -7.52
CA GLU A 70 11.97 -16.55 -6.38
C GLU A 70 11.47 -15.74 -5.18
N VAL A 71 10.84 -16.43 -4.23
CA VAL A 71 10.42 -15.83 -2.95
C VAL A 71 11.66 -15.71 -2.08
N VAL A 72 11.92 -14.49 -1.58
CA VAL A 72 13.02 -14.22 -0.66
C VAL A 72 12.47 -13.98 0.75
N GLU A 73 13.18 -14.45 1.77
CA GLU A 73 12.92 -14.15 3.18
C GLU A 73 13.71 -12.90 3.58
N LEU A 74 13.05 -11.96 4.24
CA LEU A 74 13.62 -10.70 4.69
C LEU A 74 13.25 -10.47 6.16
N ASP A 75 14.12 -9.80 6.89
CA ASP A 75 13.89 -9.46 8.29
C ASP A 75 12.65 -8.56 8.46
N ALA A 76 11.85 -8.89 9.45
CA ALA A 76 10.67 -8.12 9.83
C ALA A 76 10.58 -7.98 11.36
N PRO A 77 9.94 -6.93 11.88
CA PRO A 77 9.65 -6.84 13.31
C PRO A 77 8.76 -7.99 13.78
N PRO A 78 8.77 -8.31 15.10
CA PRO A 78 7.96 -9.39 15.67
C PRO A 78 6.48 -9.29 15.25
N ILE A 79 5.89 -10.43 14.93
CA ILE A 79 4.49 -10.54 14.48
C ILE A 79 3.52 -9.95 15.50
N GLU A 80 3.84 -10.01 16.78
CA GLU A 80 3.03 -9.47 17.87
C GLU A 80 2.74 -7.98 17.69
N LEU A 81 3.67 -7.24 17.06
CA LEU A 81 3.48 -5.81 16.81
C LEU A 81 2.34 -5.56 15.83
N SER A 82 2.19 -6.39 14.79
CA SER A 82 1.08 -6.25 13.83
C SER A 82 -0.23 -6.88 14.32
N LEU A 83 -0.18 -7.74 15.32
CA LEU A 83 -1.37 -8.36 15.92
C LEU A 83 -1.98 -7.54 17.06
N ASN A 84 -1.22 -6.61 17.64
CA ASN A 84 -1.67 -5.78 18.74
C ASN A 84 -2.38 -4.52 18.21
N PRO A 85 -3.70 -4.36 18.43
CA PRO A 85 -4.44 -3.19 17.97
C PRO A 85 -4.05 -1.87 18.67
N ASN A 86 -3.33 -1.95 19.79
CA ASN A 86 -2.83 -0.79 20.54
C ASN A 86 -1.33 -0.59 20.33
N ASN A 87 -0.77 -1.14 19.27
CA ASN A 87 0.66 -0.99 18.99
C ASN A 87 0.97 0.43 18.50
N GLU A 88 1.98 1.05 19.11
CA GLU A 88 2.49 2.37 18.77
C GLU A 88 3.85 2.32 18.03
N VAL A 89 4.34 1.11 17.73
CA VAL A 89 5.63 0.87 17.09
C VAL A 89 5.41 0.36 15.67
N GLN A 90 6.26 0.81 14.74
CA GLN A 90 6.21 0.35 13.34
C GLN A 90 6.31 -1.20 13.26
N PRO A 91 5.30 -1.88 12.71
CA PRO A 91 5.23 -3.34 12.73
C PRO A 91 5.80 -4.00 11.46
N TYR A 92 6.50 -3.24 10.61
CA TYR A 92 7.10 -3.71 9.36
C TYR A 92 8.50 -3.15 9.18
N SER A 93 9.31 -3.83 8.39
CA SER A 93 10.58 -3.32 7.87
C SER A 93 10.37 -2.72 6.47
N GLU A 94 11.16 -1.71 6.11
CA GLU A 94 11.12 -1.05 4.82
C GLU A 94 12.34 -1.38 4.00
N TYR A 95 12.12 -1.80 2.74
CA TYR A 95 13.16 -2.16 1.80
C TYR A 95 13.10 -1.32 0.52
N THR A 96 14.24 -1.07 -0.06
CA THR A 96 14.39 -0.46 -1.38
C THR A 96 14.74 -1.54 -2.40
N LEU A 97 14.04 -1.51 -3.53
CA LEU A 97 14.19 -2.42 -4.65
C LEU A 97 14.71 -1.65 -5.85
N ASP A 98 15.94 -1.93 -6.26
CA ASP A 98 16.52 -1.38 -7.48
C ASP A 98 16.47 -2.42 -8.58
N VAL A 99 15.77 -2.10 -9.67
CA VAL A 99 15.47 -3.02 -10.76
C VAL A 99 16.10 -2.56 -12.05
N THR A 100 16.84 -3.47 -12.68
CA THR A 100 17.45 -3.22 -14.00
C THR A 100 17.19 -4.38 -14.94
N ALA A 101 16.95 -4.08 -16.21
CA ALA A 101 16.85 -5.08 -17.27
C ALA A 101 17.37 -4.51 -18.59
N PRO A 102 18.04 -5.33 -19.45
CA PRO A 102 18.50 -4.87 -20.75
C PRO A 102 17.34 -4.37 -21.62
N GLY A 103 17.45 -3.15 -22.14
CA GLY A 103 16.44 -2.54 -23.01
C GLY A 103 15.25 -1.91 -22.26
N PHE A 104 15.37 -1.74 -20.95
CA PHE A 104 14.38 -1.07 -20.12
C PHE A 104 15.00 0.04 -19.28
N GLU A 105 14.22 1.06 -18.97
CA GLU A 105 14.59 2.08 -18.00
C GLU A 105 14.70 1.45 -16.61
N PRO A 106 15.75 1.79 -15.81
CA PRO A 106 15.86 1.32 -14.44
C PRO A 106 14.73 1.87 -13.57
N VAL A 107 14.30 1.08 -12.58
CA VAL A 107 13.24 1.47 -11.65
C VAL A 107 13.74 1.27 -10.23
N SER A 108 13.55 2.27 -9.38
CA SER A 108 13.82 2.18 -7.94
C SER A 108 12.52 2.38 -7.17
N ILE A 109 12.23 1.44 -6.25
CA ILE A 109 11.06 1.50 -5.36
C ILE A 109 11.57 1.54 -3.93
N SER A 110 11.33 2.63 -3.24
CA SER A 110 11.73 2.82 -1.84
C SER A 110 10.52 2.73 -0.92
N GLY A 111 10.65 2.03 0.20
CA GLY A 111 9.60 1.86 1.19
C GLY A 111 8.72 0.62 1.00
N THR A 112 9.22 -0.42 0.33
CA THR A 112 8.52 -1.71 0.26
C THR A 112 8.42 -2.31 1.65
N GLU A 113 7.20 -2.48 2.16
CA GLU A 113 6.93 -2.93 3.53
C GLU A 113 6.91 -4.46 3.62
N ILE A 114 7.63 -4.99 4.60
CA ILE A 114 7.67 -6.43 4.90
C ILE A 114 7.18 -6.66 6.32
N LEU A 115 6.07 -7.36 6.41
CA LEU A 115 5.45 -7.80 7.67
C LEU A 115 5.83 -9.25 7.96
N ALA A 116 5.97 -9.58 9.24
CA ALA A 116 6.27 -10.93 9.68
C ALA A 116 5.23 -11.95 9.22
N ASP A 117 5.70 -13.14 8.83
CA ASP A 117 4.90 -14.30 8.41
C ASP A 117 3.95 -14.07 7.22
N VAL A 118 4.16 -13.00 6.45
CA VAL A 118 3.36 -12.66 5.27
C VAL A 118 4.25 -12.68 4.03
N THR A 119 3.66 -13.03 2.88
CA THR A 119 4.30 -12.85 1.58
C THR A 119 3.79 -11.57 0.94
N ALA A 120 4.65 -10.56 0.86
CA ALA A 120 4.41 -9.35 0.08
C ALA A 120 4.58 -9.64 -1.42
N LEU A 121 3.69 -9.10 -2.24
CA LEU A 121 3.77 -9.19 -3.70
C LEU A 121 3.99 -7.80 -4.26
N GLN A 122 5.17 -7.55 -4.83
CA GLN A 122 5.50 -6.30 -5.48
C GLN A 122 5.38 -6.45 -7.00
N ASN A 123 4.43 -5.73 -7.58
CA ASN A 123 4.28 -5.66 -9.03
C ASN A 123 4.99 -4.41 -9.56
N ILE A 124 5.85 -4.58 -10.55
CA ILE A 124 6.66 -3.53 -11.16
C ILE A 124 6.41 -3.52 -12.66
N THR A 125 6.21 -2.33 -13.21
CA THR A 125 6.11 -2.15 -14.65
C THR A 125 7.31 -1.34 -15.13
N MET A 126 8.15 -1.92 -16.00
CA MET A 126 9.30 -1.25 -16.59
C MET A 126 8.97 -0.67 -17.96
N GLN A 127 9.44 0.52 -18.25
CA GLN A 127 9.30 1.14 -19.56
C GLN A 127 10.48 0.72 -20.46
N PRO A 128 10.25 0.41 -21.74
CA PRO A 128 11.34 0.23 -22.69
C PRO A 128 12.19 1.50 -22.78
N SER A 129 13.53 1.34 -22.76
CA SER A 129 14.42 2.50 -22.91
C SER A 129 14.36 3.07 -24.32
N GLU A 130 14.13 4.37 -24.42
CA GLU A 130 14.25 5.11 -25.65
C GLU A 130 15.74 5.33 -26.00
N PRO A 131 16.10 5.45 -27.29
CA PRO A 131 17.52 5.51 -27.69
C PRO A 131 18.29 6.75 -27.20
N GLN A 132 17.68 7.69 -26.50
CA GLN A 132 18.29 9.00 -26.27
C GLN A 132 18.55 9.43 -24.82
N GLU A 133 17.93 8.89 -23.81
CA GLU A 133 18.30 9.19 -22.41
C GLU A 133 17.69 8.14 -21.47
N THR A 134 18.53 7.50 -20.67
CA THR A 134 18.05 6.60 -19.62
C THR A 134 17.65 7.44 -18.40
N VAL A 135 16.38 7.51 -18.11
CA VAL A 135 15.86 8.18 -16.90
C VAL A 135 15.46 7.11 -15.90
N GLU A 136 16.08 7.14 -14.73
CA GLU A 136 15.68 6.26 -13.64
C GLU A 136 14.32 6.71 -13.09
N GLU A 137 13.34 5.79 -13.07
CA GLU A 137 12.04 6.04 -12.48
C GLU A 137 12.07 5.63 -10.99
N VAL A 138 11.90 6.61 -10.10
CA VAL A 138 11.94 6.43 -8.65
C VAL A 138 10.54 6.53 -8.07
N PHE A 139 10.08 5.45 -7.45
CA PHE A 139 8.84 5.40 -6.70
C PHE A 139 9.12 5.38 -5.20
N VAL A 140 8.49 6.27 -4.46
CA VAL A 140 8.55 6.30 -3.00
C VAL A 140 7.18 5.90 -2.46
N ILE A 141 7.14 4.80 -1.72
CA ILE A 141 5.96 4.36 -0.98
C ILE A 141 6.00 5.09 0.37
N PRO A 142 5.04 5.98 0.67
CA PRO A 142 5.02 6.66 1.96
C PRO A 142 4.65 5.66 3.05
N ALA A 143 5.30 5.77 4.22
CA ALA A 143 4.92 5.00 5.39
C ALA A 143 3.45 5.26 5.77
N HIS A 144 2.73 4.20 6.11
CA HIS A 144 1.34 4.33 6.58
C HIS A 144 1.30 4.55 8.10
N THR A 145 0.15 5.02 8.59
CA THR A 145 -0.06 5.39 9.99
C THR A 145 -1.04 4.47 10.70
N LEU A 146 -1.02 3.15 10.42
CA LEU A 146 -1.85 2.16 11.13
C LEU A 146 -1.38 1.88 12.57
N TYR A 147 -0.27 2.47 12.98
CA TYR A 147 0.32 2.38 14.32
C TYR A 147 0.54 3.79 14.89
N GLY A 148 0.67 3.89 16.22
CA GLY A 148 0.91 5.16 16.91
C GLY A 148 -0.34 5.78 17.55
N GLU A 149 -0.19 6.97 18.11
CA GLU A 149 -1.29 7.74 18.67
C GLU A 149 -2.10 8.41 17.56
N TYR A 150 -3.38 8.11 17.51
CA TYR A 150 -4.33 8.79 16.65
C TYR A 150 -5.02 9.92 17.39
N PRO A 151 -5.32 11.05 16.72
CA PRO A 151 -6.20 12.04 17.30
C PRO A 151 -7.55 11.40 17.66
N PRO A 152 -8.22 11.87 18.72
CA PRO A 152 -9.52 11.33 19.09
C PRO A 152 -10.44 11.32 17.88
N LYS A 153 -11.12 10.19 17.67
CA LYS A 153 -12.10 10.05 16.60
C LYS A 153 -13.08 11.21 16.66
N ILE A 154 -13.20 11.96 15.58
CA ILE A 154 -14.23 13.00 15.49
C ILE A 154 -15.57 12.30 15.72
N PRO A 155 -16.39 12.73 16.71
CA PRO A 155 -17.69 12.14 16.90
C PRO A 155 -18.45 12.15 15.59
N GLU A 156 -19.03 11.05 15.18
CA GLU A 156 -20.00 11.01 14.07
C GLU A 156 -21.25 11.77 14.49
N ALA A 157 -21.09 13.08 14.75
CA ALA A 157 -22.18 13.95 15.19
C ALA A 157 -23.12 14.30 14.04
N GLU A 158 -22.94 13.71 12.88
CA GLU A 158 -23.79 13.97 11.73
C GLU A 158 -24.57 12.71 11.33
N ILE A 159 -25.46 12.28 12.22
CA ILE A 159 -26.69 11.65 11.73
C ILE A 159 -27.44 12.79 11.03
N LYS A 160 -27.20 12.96 9.74
CA LYS A 160 -28.01 13.88 8.94
C LYS A 160 -29.45 13.40 9.01
N PRO A 161 -30.42 14.26 9.37
CA PRO A 161 -31.82 13.87 9.31
C PRO A 161 -32.11 13.35 7.92
N LEU A 162 -32.68 12.17 7.82
CA LEU A 162 -33.20 11.59 6.59
C LEU A 162 -34.07 12.67 5.91
N ARG A 163 -33.57 13.23 4.80
CA ARG A 163 -34.43 14.08 3.98
C ARG A 163 -35.48 13.17 3.37
N GLU A 164 -36.76 13.48 3.57
CA GLU A 164 -37.93 12.80 2.99
C GLU A 164 -37.97 12.91 1.46
N THR A 165 -36.89 12.69 0.77
CA THR A 165 -36.82 12.86 -0.68
C THR A 165 -36.21 11.62 -1.31
N GLY A 166 -37.10 10.68 -1.63
CA GLY A 166 -36.83 9.73 -2.70
C GLY A 166 -35.72 8.71 -2.45
N GLU A 167 -35.64 8.15 -1.26
CA GLU A 167 -34.78 6.98 -1.03
C GLU A 167 -35.16 5.87 -1.99
N ILE A 168 -34.21 5.48 -2.85
CA ILE A 168 -34.35 4.23 -3.57
C ILE A 168 -34.00 3.12 -2.59
N VAL A 169 -35.02 2.58 -1.93
CA VAL A 169 -34.86 1.33 -1.17
C VAL A 169 -34.66 0.22 -2.20
N LEU A 170 -33.40 -0.23 -2.35
CA LEU A 170 -33.12 -1.38 -3.18
C LEU A 170 -33.71 -2.62 -2.50
N SER A 171 -34.51 -3.39 -3.25
CA SER A 171 -35.10 -4.65 -2.77
C SER A 171 -34.04 -5.75 -2.47
N ARG A 172 -32.82 -5.50 -2.84
CA ARG A 172 -31.66 -6.38 -2.63
C ARG A 172 -30.37 -5.56 -2.60
N VAL A 173 -29.35 -6.08 -1.93
CA VAL A 173 -28.01 -5.48 -1.96
C VAL A 173 -27.44 -5.59 -3.36
N VAL A 174 -27.06 -4.46 -3.95
CA VAL A 174 -26.39 -4.39 -5.25
C VAL A 174 -24.98 -3.90 -5.02
N VAL A 175 -24.01 -4.70 -5.44
CA VAL A 175 -22.61 -4.33 -5.43
C VAL A 175 -22.25 -3.78 -6.81
N PRO A 176 -21.87 -2.50 -6.94
CA PRO A 176 -21.53 -1.93 -8.23
C PRO A 176 -20.20 -2.50 -8.74
N GLU A 177 -20.04 -2.59 -10.06
CA GLU A 177 -18.77 -2.98 -10.66
C GLU A 177 -17.72 -1.85 -10.53
N TYR A 178 -18.16 -0.61 -10.67
CA TYR A 178 -17.35 0.59 -10.55
C TYR A 178 -17.98 1.57 -9.57
N ILE A 179 -17.13 2.34 -8.91
CA ILE A 179 -17.53 3.52 -8.13
C ILE A 179 -16.76 4.74 -8.63
N VAL A 180 -17.31 5.92 -8.36
CA VAL A 180 -16.62 7.18 -8.59
C VAL A 180 -15.95 7.61 -7.30
N VAL A 181 -14.64 7.81 -7.36
CA VAL A 181 -13.84 8.37 -6.26
C VAL A 181 -13.57 9.83 -6.57
N HIS A 182 -14.10 10.72 -5.75
CA HIS A 182 -13.89 12.16 -5.85
C HIS A 182 -12.64 12.53 -5.06
N ASP A 183 -11.61 13.07 -5.74
CA ASP A 183 -10.32 13.43 -5.17
C ASP A 183 -10.34 14.85 -4.58
N GLY A 184 -11.18 15.06 -3.58
CA GLY A 184 -11.34 16.36 -2.93
C GLY A 184 -12.47 16.39 -1.92
N THR A 185 -12.76 17.60 -1.45
CA THR A 185 -13.93 17.80 -0.60
C THR A 185 -15.24 17.59 -1.39
N PRO A 186 -16.30 17.08 -0.79
CA PRO A 186 -17.54 16.71 -1.51
C PRO A 186 -18.16 17.81 -2.37
N ASN A 187 -17.86 19.06 -2.09
CA ASN A 187 -18.41 20.23 -2.78
C ASN A 187 -17.38 20.95 -3.69
N ASP A 188 -16.23 20.34 -3.92
CA ASP A 188 -15.20 20.92 -4.79
C ASP A 188 -15.44 20.52 -6.26
N PRO A 189 -15.99 21.40 -7.11
CA PRO A 189 -16.26 21.09 -8.50
C PRO A 189 -14.98 21.03 -9.35
N THR A 190 -13.83 21.37 -8.78
CA THR A 190 -12.52 21.36 -9.48
C THR A 190 -11.75 20.08 -9.24
N ALA A 191 -12.16 19.30 -8.25
CA ALA A 191 -11.55 18.01 -7.94
C ALA A 191 -11.85 16.98 -9.03
N ARG A 192 -10.94 16.02 -9.18
CA ARG A 192 -11.06 14.98 -10.21
C ARG A 192 -11.91 13.82 -9.73
N ASP A 193 -12.71 13.30 -10.63
CA ASP A 193 -13.47 12.07 -10.44
C ASP A 193 -12.76 10.92 -11.13
N TYR A 194 -12.52 9.83 -10.37
CA TYR A 194 -11.92 8.61 -10.88
C TYR A 194 -12.93 7.47 -10.87
N TYR A 195 -13.08 6.78 -12.01
CA TYR A 195 -13.85 5.56 -12.11
C TYR A 195 -12.98 4.37 -11.70
N VAL A 196 -13.23 3.82 -10.52
CA VAL A 196 -12.43 2.75 -9.93
C VAL A 196 -13.28 1.49 -9.81
N LYS A 197 -12.70 0.33 -10.15
CA LYS A 197 -13.38 -0.95 -9.88
C LYS A 197 -13.61 -1.09 -8.38
N TYR A 198 -14.85 -1.41 -8.00
CA TYR A 198 -15.22 -1.52 -6.58
C TYR A 198 -14.31 -2.49 -5.80
N LYS A 199 -13.97 -3.63 -6.43
CA LYS A 199 -13.05 -4.61 -5.82
C LYS A 199 -11.67 -4.01 -5.51
N ASP A 200 -11.14 -3.19 -6.41
CA ASP A 200 -9.81 -2.62 -6.25
C ASP A 200 -9.84 -1.47 -5.24
N TYR A 201 -10.92 -0.70 -5.20
CA TYR A 201 -11.17 0.27 -4.13
C TYR A 201 -11.20 -0.39 -2.75
N ILE A 202 -11.97 -1.47 -2.58
CA ILE A 202 -12.06 -2.17 -1.29
C ILE A 202 -10.71 -2.77 -0.87
N LYS A 203 -9.93 -3.30 -1.80
CA LYS A 203 -8.57 -3.78 -1.50
C LYS A 203 -7.67 -2.65 -1.01
N ASN A 204 -7.71 -1.50 -1.70
CA ASN A 204 -6.90 -0.35 -1.33
C ASN A 204 -7.25 0.16 0.06
N VAL A 205 -8.54 0.36 0.35
CA VAL A 205 -8.99 0.80 1.68
C VAL A 205 -8.61 -0.22 2.75
N ALA A 206 -8.89 -1.52 2.51
CA ALA A 206 -8.57 -2.56 3.48
C ALA A 206 -7.06 -2.64 3.77
N SER A 207 -6.22 -2.53 2.74
CA SER A 207 -4.75 -2.56 2.93
C SER A 207 -4.21 -1.33 3.66
N SER A 208 -4.98 -0.25 3.71
CA SER A 208 -4.63 0.98 4.45
C SER A 208 -5.16 1.00 5.89
N GLU A 209 -6.03 0.05 6.26
CA GLU A 209 -6.69 0.04 7.57
C GLU A 209 -6.33 -1.18 8.43
N ILE A 210 -5.93 -2.29 7.80
CA ILE A 210 -5.71 -3.56 8.51
C ILE A 210 -4.47 -4.28 7.99
N TYR A 211 -3.76 -4.97 8.88
CA TYR A 211 -2.61 -5.77 8.51
C TYR A 211 -3.02 -7.16 7.99
N ALA A 212 -2.29 -7.65 6.99
CA ALA A 212 -2.48 -8.99 6.44
C ALA A 212 -2.20 -10.12 7.45
N THR A 213 -1.47 -9.82 8.52
CA THR A 213 -1.16 -10.74 9.64
C THR A 213 -2.32 -10.93 10.62
N TRP A 214 -3.35 -10.09 10.56
CA TRP A 214 -4.49 -10.25 11.46
C TRP A 214 -5.27 -11.54 11.19
N PRO A 215 -5.95 -12.11 12.21
CA PRO A 215 -6.75 -13.31 12.03
C PRO A 215 -7.75 -13.16 10.89
N THR A 216 -7.89 -14.20 10.06
CA THR A 216 -8.74 -14.18 8.85
C THR A 216 -10.18 -13.71 9.13
N ASN A 217 -10.75 -14.09 10.28
CA ASN A 217 -12.10 -13.67 10.64
C ASN A 217 -12.16 -12.17 10.97
N THR A 218 -11.11 -11.60 11.55
CA THR A 218 -10.98 -10.17 11.79
C THR A 218 -10.89 -9.40 10.48
N ILE A 219 -10.04 -9.87 9.56
CA ILE A 219 -9.91 -9.28 8.20
C ILE A 219 -11.28 -9.32 7.49
N ARG A 220 -11.96 -10.47 7.49
CA ARG A 220 -13.29 -10.59 6.86
C ARG A 220 -14.31 -9.65 7.47
N ALA A 221 -14.36 -9.53 8.79
CA ALA A 221 -15.28 -8.63 9.48
C ALA A 221 -15.03 -7.16 9.09
N ASN A 222 -13.75 -6.74 9.06
CA ASN A 222 -13.39 -5.39 8.66
C ASN A 222 -13.71 -5.11 7.19
N VAL A 223 -13.40 -6.04 6.28
CA VAL A 223 -13.75 -5.89 4.85
C VAL A 223 -15.26 -5.76 4.67
N LEU A 224 -16.08 -6.53 5.38
CA LEU A 224 -17.54 -6.41 5.32
C LEU A 224 -18.02 -5.06 5.88
N ALA A 225 -17.40 -4.56 6.95
CA ALA A 225 -17.71 -3.24 7.49
C ALA A 225 -17.37 -2.13 6.48
N ILE A 226 -16.18 -2.18 5.85
CA ILE A 226 -15.75 -1.25 4.79
C ILE A 226 -16.74 -1.29 3.62
N MET A 227 -17.12 -2.48 3.17
CA MET A 227 -18.10 -2.65 2.10
C MET A 227 -19.45 -2.04 2.45
N SER A 228 -19.96 -2.31 3.66
CA SER A 228 -21.25 -1.77 4.13
C SER A 228 -21.21 -0.25 4.20
N PHE A 229 -20.13 0.32 4.74
CA PHE A 229 -19.94 1.77 4.81
C PHE A 229 -19.91 2.39 3.42
N THR A 230 -19.13 1.82 2.51
CA THR A 230 -18.99 2.33 1.13
C THR A 230 -20.32 2.26 0.38
N LEU A 231 -21.03 1.12 0.46
CA LEU A 231 -22.31 0.96 -0.22
C LEU A 231 -23.37 1.91 0.34
N ASN A 232 -23.37 2.13 1.66
CA ASN A 232 -24.25 3.12 2.27
C ASN A 232 -23.97 4.51 1.69
N ARG A 233 -22.71 4.94 1.61
CA ARG A 233 -22.33 6.23 1.02
C ARG A 233 -22.74 6.35 -0.45
N VAL A 234 -22.50 5.30 -1.26
CA VAL A 234 -22.84 5.30 -2.69
C VAL A 234 -24.36 5.41 -2.92
N TYR A 235 -25.17 4.77 -2.07
CA TYR A 235 -26.60 4.68 -2.31
C TYR A 235 -27.47 5.67 -1.51
N THR A 236 -26.98 6.21 -0.41
CA THR A 236 -27.86 6.97 0.50
C THR A 236 -27.52 8.44 0.70
N GLU A 237 -26.25 8.88 0.63
CA GLU A 237 -25.99 10.18 1.23
C GLU A 237 -25.42 11.29 0.37
N TRP A 238 -24.39 11.02 -0.41
CA TRP A 238 -23.56 12.16 -0.86
C TRP A 238 -23.51 12.37 -2.35
N TYR A 239 -23.92 11.40 -3.14
CA TYR A 239 -23.56 11.34 -4.57
C TYR A 239 -24.74 11.27 -5.52
N ARG A 240 -25.89 11.74 -5.07
CA ARG A 240 -27.04 11.94 -5.92
C ARG A 240 -27.13 13.41 -6.36
N ILE A 241 -26.20 13.78 -7.15
CA ILE A 241 -26.32 15.01 -7.92
C ILE A 241 -26.36 14.62 -9.39
#